data_e559f3bb090505ca48006b735cce361a
#
_entry.id   e559f3bb090505ca48006b735cce361a
#
_cell.length_a   1.000
_cell.length_b   1.000
_cell.length_c   1.000
_cell.angle_alpha   90.00
_cell.angle_beta   90.00
_cell.angle_gamma   90.00
#
_symmetry.space_group_name_H-M   'P 1'
#
loop_
_entity.id
_entity.type
_entity.pdbx_description
1 polymer ?
#
loop_
_entity_poly.entity_id
_entity_poly.type
_entity_poly.pdbx_seq_one_letter_code
_entity_poly.pdbx_strand_id
1 'polypeptide(L)' 'MKVSARNVIDGTIKEIKKGATTSHVLLDVGGKIITASITNEAVDELKLAAGQKAHAVIKASDVMIAVD' A
#
# COMPACT_ATOMS: atom_id res chain seq x y z
N MET A 1 -4.42 -8.80 -12.79
CA MET A 1 -5.28 -8.21 -11.75
C MET A 1 -6.32 -7.31 -12.41
N LYS A 2 -7.56 -7.51 -12.03
CA LYS A 2 -8.67 -6.68 -12.55
C LYS A 2 -9.38 -6.05 -11.36
N VAL A 3 -9.40 -4.73 -11.30
CA VAL A 3 -10.06 -4.00 -10.21
C VAL A 3 -10.82 -2.81 -10.78
N SER A 4 -11.82 -2.34 -10.05
CA SER A 4 -12.58 -1.16 -10.46
C SER A 4 -11.86 0.15 -10.10
N ALA A 5 -10.91 0.12 -9.18
CA ALA A 5 -10.13 1.29 -8.81
C ALA A 5 -9.38 1.83 -10.03
N ARG A 6 -9.32 3.15 -10.15
CA ARG A 6 -8.66 3.78 -11.28
C ARG A 6 -7.16 4.03 -11.03
N ASN A 7 -6.73 4.01 -9.79
CA ASN A 7 -5.34 4.28 -9.43
C ASN A 7 -4.67 2.99 -8.97
N VAL A 8 -3.77 2.48 -9.79
CA VAL A 8 -2.95 1.30 -9.48
C VAL A 8 -1.51 1.71 -9.71
N ILE A 9 -0.73 1.73 -8.64
CA ILE A 9 0.64 2.25 -8.68
C ILE A 9 1.61 1.14 -8.28
N ASP A 10 2.54 0.82 -9.15
CA ASP A 10 3.54 -0.21 -8.88
C ASP A 10 4.62 0.32 -7.94
N GLY A 11 5.04 -0.51 -7.03
CA GLY A 11 6.10 -0.15 -6.10
C GLY A 11 6.76 -1.35 -5.46
N THR A 12 7.61 -1.07 -4.48
CA THR A 12 8.31 -2.09 -3.72
C THR A 12 8.07 -1.84 -2.24
N ILE A 13 7.71 -2.88 -1.51
CA ILE A 13 7.49 -2.76 -0.06
C ILE A 13 8.83 -2.44 0.61
N LYS A 14 8.88 -1.28 1.26
CA LYS A 14 10.07 -0.82 1.97
C LYS A 14 10.09 -1.35 3.40
N GLU A 15 8.93 -1.33 4.07
CA GLU A 15 8.85 -1.71 5.47
C GLU A 15 7.43 -2.08 5.83
N ILE A 16 7.29 -3.01 6.77
CA ILE A 16 6.00 -3.37 7.36
C ILE A 16 6.11 -3.16 8.86
N LYS A 17 5.28 -2.26 9.39
CA LYS A 17 5.22 -1.99 10.83
C LYS A 17 3.97 -2.61 11.39
N LYS A 18 4.12 -3.71 12.12
CA LYS A 18 2.98 -4.40 12.73
C LYS A 18 2.55 -3.73 14.03
N GLY A 19 1.24 -3.48 14.14
CA GLY A 19 0.61 -3.07 15.38
C GLY A 19 -0.11 -4.25 16.02
N ALA A 20 -1.02 -3.95 16.94
CA ALA A 20 -1.76 -4.99 17.67
C ALA A 20 -2.71 -5.76 16.73
N THR A 21 -3.43 -5.04 15.87
CA THR A 21 -4.39 -5.65 14.94
C THR A 21 -4.17 -5.21 13.50
N THR A 22 -3.55 -4.06 13.27
CA THR A 22 -3.29 -3.52 11.94
C THR A 22 -1.81 -3.28 11.74
N SER A 23 -1.41 -3.26 10.46
CA SER A 23 -0.03 -2.99 10.07
C SER A 23 0.01 -1.80 9.13
N HIS A 24 1.10 -1.04 9.20
CA HIS A 24 1.41 -0.04 8.19
C HIS A 24 2.37 -0.66 7.19
N VAL A 25 1.98 -0.68 5.94
CA VAL A 25 2.83 -1.15 4.85
C VAL A 25 3.30 0.08 4.08
N LEU A 26 4.60 0.29 4.05
CA LEU A 26 5.22 1.42 3.37
C LEU A 26 5.69 0.95 2.00
N LEU A 27 5.10 1.51 0.96
CA LEU A 27 5.40 1.16 -0.42
C LEU A 27 6.20 2.28 -1.07
N ASP A 28 7.38 1.95 -1.56
CA ASP A 28 8.22 2.89 -2.30
C ASP A 28 7.76 2.91 -3.76
N VAL A 29 7.32 4.08 -4.22
CA VAL A 29 6.84 4.28 -5.59
C VAL A 29 7.68 5.37 -6.25
N GLY A 30 8.85 4.99 -6.72
CA GLY A 30 9.74 5.94 -7.41
C GLY A 30 10.34 6.99 -6.47
N GLY A 31 10.72 6.61 -5.27
CA GLY A 31 11.33 7.50 -4.29
C GLY A 31 10.34 8.16 -3.34
N LYS A 32 9.05 8.00 -3.58
CA LYS A 32 7.99 8.48 -2.68
C LYS A 32 7.36 7.29 -1.97
N ILE A 33 6.85 7.53 -0.77
CA ILE A 33 6.25 6.49 0.05
C ILE A 33 4.74 6.64 0.08
N ILE A 34 4.05 5.56 -0.27
CA ILE A 34 2.61 5.43 -0.03
C ILE A 34 2.46 4.52 1.17
N THR A 35 1.73 4.99 2.18
CA THR A 35 1.49 4.22 3.39
C THR A 35 0.10 3.63 3.34
N ALA A 36 0.02 2.31 3.51
CA ALA A 36 -1.24 1.60 3.61
C ALA A 36 -1.42 1.10 5.04
N SER A 37 -2.65 1.18 5.55
CA SER A 37 -2.99 0.59 6.83
C SER A 37 -3.94 -0.57 6.56
N ILE A 38 -3.48 -1.78 6.79
CA ILE A 38 -4.26 -2.99 6.54
C ILE A 38 -4.19 -3.90 7.77
N THR A 39 -5.06 -4.88 7.84
CA THR A 39 -5.05 -5.79 8.98
C THR A 39 -3.82 -6.70 8.97
N ASN A 40 -3.41 -7.12 10.15
CA ASN A 40 -2.31 -8.10 10.25
C ASN A 40 -2.67 -9.37 9.50
N GLU A 41 -3.94 -9.76 9.52
CA GLU A 41 -4.41 -10.92 8.77
C GLU A 41 -4.19 -10.75 7.27
N ALA A 42 -4.45 -9.56 6.73
CA ALA A 42 -4.23 -9.29 5.31
C ALA A 42 -2.73 -9.37 4.95
N VAL A 43 -1.87 -8.86 5.83
CA VAL A 43 -0.42 -8.99 5.64
C VAL A 43 -0.01 -10.45 5.53
N ASP A 44 -0.55 -11.28 6.43
CA ASP A 44 -0.21 -12.70 6.46
C ASP A 44 -0.78 -13.45 5.25
N GLU A 45 -2.04 -13.18 4.89
CA GLU A 45 -2.68 -13.84 3.75
C GLU A 45 -1.99 -13.52 2.43
N LEU A 46 -1.58 -12.27 2.25
CA LEU A 46 -0.88 -11.82 1.05
C LEU A 46 0.61 -12.14 1.10
N LYS A 47 1.09 -12.66 2.23
CA LYS A 47 2.51 -13.00 2.44
C LYS A 47 3.42 -11.83 2.11
N LEU A 48 3.07 -10.65 2.63
CA LEU A 48 3.83 -9.45 2.37
C LEU A 48 5.16 -9.44 3.11
N ALA A 49 6.19 -8.96 2.43
CA ALA A 49 7.53 -8.86 3.00
C ALA A 49 8.27 -7.66 2.39
N ALA A 50 9.21 -7.12 3.16
CA ALA A 50 10.07 -6.05 2.65
C ALA A 50 10.84 -6.53 1.42
N GLY A 51 10.96 -5.68 0.42
CA GLY A 51 11.64 -6.00 -0.84
C GLY A 51 10.73 -6.60 -1.90
N GLN A 52 9.51 -6.95 -1.55
CA GLN A 52 8.55 -7.54 -2.47
C GLN A 52 7.92 -6.47 -3.36
N LYS A 53 7.72 -6.80 -4.63
CA LYS A 53 6.97 -5.92 -5.53
C LYS A 53 5.49 -6.03 -5.22
N ALA A 54 4.82 -4.89 -5.20
CA ALA A 54 3.40 -4.82 -4.87
C ALA A 54 2.76 -3.63 -5.58
N HIS A 55 1.45 -3.54 -5.48
CA HIS A 55 0.68 -2.45 -6.09
C HIS A 55 -0.11 -1.72 -5.02
N ALA A 56 -0.10 -0.38 -5.06
CA ALA A 56 -1.04 0.41 -4.30
C ALA A 56 -2.29 0.58 -5.15
N VAL A 57 -3.42 0.23 -4.59
CA VAL A 57 -4.71 0.32 -5.29
C VAL A 57 -5.55 1.34 -4.53
N ILE A 58 -5.88 2.46 -5.20
CA ILE A 58 -6.55 3.57 -4.55
C ILE A 58 -7.81 3.95 -5.31
N LYS A 59 -8.93 3.88 -4.64
CA LYS A 59 -10.20 4.29 -5.21
C LYS A 59 -10.15 5.79 -5.52
N ALA A 60 -10.64 6.19 -6.69
CA ALA A 60 -10.56 7.59 -7.11
C ALA A 60 -11.21 8.55 -6.10
N SER A 61 -12.29 8.13 -5.47
CA SER A 61 -12.98 8.96 -4.47
C SER A 61 -12.19 9.14 -3.17
N ASP A 62 -11.11 8.40 -2.99
CA ASP A 62 -10.26 8.51 -1.80
C ASP A 62 -9.03 9.40 -2.03
N VAL A 63 -8.86 9.88 -3.26
CA VAL A 63 -7.72 10.74 -3.58
C VAL A 63 -8.11 12.19 -3.43
N MET A 64 -7.34 12.92 -2.65
CA MET A 64 -7.54 14.35 -2.43
C MET A 64 -6.45 15.13 -3.15
N ILE A 65 -6.74 16.37 -3.48
CA ILE A 65 -5.81 17.26 -4.18
C ILE A 65 -5.43 18.41 -3.27
N ALA A 66 -4.16 18.76 -3.28
CA ALA A 66 -3.67 19.95 -2.56
C ALA A 66 -2.76 20.74 -3.50
N VAL A 67 -2.77 22.06 -3.33
CA VAL A 67 -1.82 22.96 -3.99
C VAL A 67 -1.33 23.98 -2.97
N ASP A 68 -0.20 24.62 -3.26
CA ASP A 68 0.35 25.67 -2.40
C ASP A 68 -0.22 27.05 -2.77
#